data_ffc8f870f84c51dfe12a9a62157accee
#
_entry.id   ffc8f870f84c51dfe12a9a62157accee
#
_cell.length_a   1.000
_cell.length_b   1.000
_cell.length_c   1.000
_cell.angle_alpha   90.00
_cell.angle_beta   90.00
_cell.angle_gamma   90.00
#
_symmetry.space_group_name_H-M   'P 1'
#
loop_
_entity.id
_entity.type
_entity.pdbx_description
1 polymer ?
#
loop_
_entity_poly.entity_id
_entity_poly.type
_entity_poly.pdbx_seq_one_letter_code
_entity_poly.pdbx_strand_id
1 'polypeptide(L)'
;MLFSSVTMSSSAQSADAQVSSVTLESALKRTLSNNPDLLVFDFKSASLEGEAKTAKLRPQMAVGIEVENVLGTGDVSGIRDTELTLTLSSVIELGDKVNSRMNVVSTKQAQLRAQQRIRSLDILGETTRRYRTRGGI
;
A
#
# COMPACT_ATOMS: atom_id res chain seq x y z
N MET A 1 -62.31 -11.00 50.08
CA MET A 1 -61.06 -10.28 49.81
C MET A 1 -59.95 -11.32 49.80
N LEU A 2 -59.55 -11.74 48.61
CA LEU A 2 -58.50 -12.75 48.41
C LEU A 2 -57.26 -12.02 47.85
N PHE A 3 -56.21 -11.94 48.68
CA PHE A 3 -54.89 -11.43 48.23
C PHE A 3 -54.10 -12.58 47.60
N SER A 4 -53.87 -12.48 46.31
CA SER A 4 -53.01 -13.40 45.55
C SER A 4 -51.58 -12.85 45.56
N SER A 5 -50.69 -13.57 46.27
CA SER A 5 -49.25 -13.24 46.30
C SER A 5 -48.56 -13.81 45.06
N VAL A 6 -48.05 -12.92 44.23
CA VAL A 6 -47.20 -13.30 43.09
C VAL A 6 -45.73 -13.35 43.57
N THR A 7 -45.20 -14.54 43.67
CA THR A 7 -43.75 -14.73 43.92
C THR A 7 -43.01 -14.66 42.59
N MET A 8 -42.22 -13.58 42.40
CA MET A 8 -41.26 -13.48 41.31
C MET A 8 -40.01 -14.31 41.66
N SER A 9 -39.86 -15.42 40.94
CA SER A 9 -38.61 -16.19 40.96
C SER A 9 -37.60 -15.52 40.06
N SER A 10 -36.58 -14.87 40.65
CA SER A 10 -35.43 -14.34 39.96
C SER A 10 -34.46 -15.49 39.65
N SER A 11 -34.47 -15.98 38.43
CA SER A 11 -33.43 -16.89 37.93
C SER A 11 -32.17 -16.09 37.64
N ALA A 12 -31.22 -16.16 38.57
CA ALA A 12 -29.84 -15.69 38.33
C ALA A 12 -29.22 -16.59 37.26
N GLN A 13 -29.16 -16.06 36.04
CA GLN A 13 -28.46 -16.68 34.91
C GLN A 13 -26.97 -16.51 35.19
N SER A 14 -26.32 -17.56 35.67
CA SER A 14 -24.86 -17.63 35.76
C SER A 14 -24.31 -17.54 34.37
N ALA A 15 -23.80 -16.35 33.96
CA ALA A 15 -23.01 -16.21 32.77
C ALA A 15 -21.70 -16.98 33.00
N ASP A 16 -21.71 -18.22 32.54
CA ASP A 16 -20.51 -19.06 32.45
C ASP A 16 -19.57 -18.37 31.47
N ALA A 17 -18.66 -17.56 32.01
CA ALA A 17 -17.58 -16.97 31.24
C ALA A 17 -16.68 -18.11 30.79
N GLN A 18 -17.00 -18.67 29.64
CA GLN A 18 -16.11 -19.62 28.96
C GLN A 18 -14.78 -18.89 28.73
N VAL A 19 -13.84 -19.13 29.61
CA VAL A 19 -12.44 -18.79 29.39
C VAL A 19 -11.99 -19.62 28.20
N SER A 20 -12.18 -19.08 27.00
CA SER A 20 -11.72 -19.73 25.78
C SER A 20 -10.20 -19.83 25.88
N SER A 21 -9.72 -21.04 26.17
CA SER A 21 -8.29 -21.33 26.22
C SER A 21 -7.71 -21.00 24.84
N VAL A 22 -6.87 -19.97 24.81
CA VAL A 22 -6.19 -19.55 23.57
C VAL A 22 -5.13 -20.60 23.27
N THR A 23 -5.35 -21.40 22.24
CA THR A 23 -4.35 -22.36 21.79
C THR A 23 -3.16 -21.65 21.12
N LEU A 24 -1.98 -22.27 21.14
CA LEU A 24 -0.81 -21.71 20.46
C LEU A 24 -1.10 -21.40 18.99
N GLU A 25 -1.80 -22.30 18.29
CA GLU A 25 -2.15 -22.09 16.88
C GLU A 25 -3.04 -20.86 16.68
N SER A 26 -4.06 -20.68 17.53
CA SER A 26 -4.95 -19.50 17.44
C SER A 26 -4.20 -18.20 17.78
N ALA A 27 -3.26 -18.25 18.72
CA ALA A 27 -2.40 -17.11 19.05
C ALA A 27 -1.49 -16.74 17.89
N LEU A 28 -0.85 -17.71 17.24
CA LEU A 28 0.01 -17.49 16.07
C LEU A 28 -0.77 -16.92 14.89
N LYS A 29 -1.94 -17.49 14.57
CA LYS A 29 -2.82 -16.96 13.50
C LYS A 29 -3.24 -15.51 13.76
N ARG A 30 -3.71 -15.21 14.96
CA ARG A 30 -4.11 -13.85 15.35
C ARG A 30 -2.93 -12.86 15.26
N THR A 31 -1.76 -13.28 15.69
CA THR A 31 -0.57 -12.43 15.64
C THR A 31 -0.18 -12.13 14.19
N LEU A 32 -0.18 -13.13 13.29
CA LEU A 32 0.16 -12.90 11.90
C LEU A 32 -0.84 -12.00 11.17
N SER A 33 -2.15 -12.18 11.44
CA SER A 33 -3.17 -11.40 10.72
C SER A 33 -3.35 -9.96 11.23
N ASN A 34 -3.00 -9.68 12.47
CA ASN A 34 -3.26 -8.38 13.09
C ASN A 34 -2.00 -7.62 13.53
N ASN A 35 -0.82 -8.14 13.19
CA ASN A 35 0.42 -7.47 13.59
C ASN A 35 0.69 -6.24 12.70
N PRO A 36 0.76 -5.03 13.26
CA PRO A 36 0.98 -3.81 12.50
C PRO A 36 2.31 -3.81 11.75
N ASP A 37 3.34 -4.49 12.27
CA ASP A 37 4.63 -4.60 11.60
C ASP A 37 4.55 -5.37 10.28
N LEU A 38 3.59 -6.29 10.15
CA LEU A 38 3.36 -7.02 8.89
C LEU A 38 2.51 -6.21 7.91
N LEU A 39 1.56 -5.41 8.39
CA LEU A 39 0.75 -4.53 7.53
C LEU A 39 1.61 -3.49 6.79
N VAL A 40 2.74 -3.07 7.36
CA VAL A 40 3.69 -2.17 6.69
C VAL A 40 4.20 -2.77 5.36
N PHE A 41 4.33 -4.09 5.27
CA PHE A 41 4.79 -4.74 4.04
C PHE A 41 3.76 -4.67 2.92
N ASP A 42 2.46 -4.66 3.23
CA ASP A 42 1.40 -4.52 2.24
C ASP A 42 1.44 -3.13 1.60
N PHE A 43 1.63 -2.08 2.41
CA PHE A 43 1.81 -0.71 1.90
C PHE A 43 3.08 -0.57 1.05
N LYS A 44 4.19 -1.18 1.48
CA LYS A 44 5.44 -1.18 0.70
C LYS A 44 5.27 -1.94 -0.62
N SER A 45 4.52 -3.05 -0.62
CA SER A 45 4.20 -3.80 -1.84
C SER A 45 3.39 -2.96 -2.82
N ALA A 46 2.34 -2.30 -2.33
CA ALA A 46 1.52 -1.40 -3.16
C ALA A 46 2.35 -0.23 -3.74
N SER A 47 3.29 0.33 -2.96
CA SER A 47 4.21 1.36 -3.44
C SER A 47 5.11 0.84 -4.56
N LEU A 48 5.69 -0.36 -4.41
CA LEU A 48 6.52 -0.98 -5.45
C LEU A 48 5.72 -1.36 -6.71
N GLU A 49 4.44 -1.68 -6.57
CA GLU A 49 3.55 -1.88 -7.72
C GLU A 49 3.34 -0.58 -8.50
N GLY A 50 3.19 0.54 -7.79
CA GLY A 50 3.16 1.88 -8.40
C GLY A 50 4.47 2.20 -9.13
N GLU A 51 5.63 1.93 -8.48
CA GLU A 51 6.95 2.10 -9.08
C GLU A 51 7.11 1.24 -10.34
N ALA A 52 6.61 0.00 -10.33
CA ALA A 52 6.62 -0.89 -11.49
C ALA A 52 5.79 -0.33 -12.68
N LYS A 53 4.64 0.26 -12.39
CA LYS A 53 3.83 0.92 -13.42
C LYS A 53 4.58 2.10 -14.04
N THR A 54 5.21 2.92 -13.22
CA THR A 54 6.01 4.07 -13.67
C THR A 54 7.24 3.62 -14.46
N ALA A 55 7.93 2.55 -14.03
CA ALA A 55 9.10 2.02 -14.71
C ALA A 55 8.81 1.52 -16.15
N LYS A 56 7.58 1.13 -16.43
CA LYS A 56 7.12 0.70 -17.78
C LYS A 56 6.85 1.87 -18.72
N LEU A 57 6.67 3.08 -18.19
CA LEU A 57 6.32 4.23 -19.01
C LEU A 57 7.49 4.59 -19.93
N ARG A 58 7.14 4.86 -21.19
CA ARG A 58 8.07 5.46 -22.13
C ARG A 58 8.11 6.98 -21.95
N PRO A 59 9.18 7.65 -22.38
CA PRO A 59 9.21 9.10 -22.39
C PRO A 59 8.01 9.69 -23.13
N GLN A 60 7.48 10.77 -22.61
CA GLN A 60 6.35 11.46 -23.20
C GLN A 60 6.78 12.23 -24.44
N MET A 61 5.88 12.34 -25.42
CA MET A 61 6.01 13.29 -26.49
C MET A 61 5.55 14.65 -25.98
N ALA A 62 6.33 15.71 -26.25
CA ALA A 62 5.96 17.08 -25.95
C ALA A 62 5.61 17.82 -27.23
N VAL A 63 4.48 18.54 -27.21
CA VAL A 63 4.05 19.44 -28.27
C VAL A 63 4.15 20.85 -27.75
N GLY A 64 4.94 21.67 -28.43
CA GLY A 64 5.08 23.11 -28.15
C GLY A 64 4.39 23.92 -29.24
N ILE A 65 3.69 24.96 -28.84
CA ILE A 65 3.15 25.97 -29.74
C ILE A 65 3.73 27.31 -29.30
N GLU A 66 4.44 27.96 -30.19
CA GLU A 66 5.01 29.28 -29.97
C GLU A 66 4.43 30.25 -30.98
N VAL A 67 3.94 31.39 -30.48
CA VAL A 67 3.36 32.43 -31.30
C VAL A 67 4.16 33.70 -31.04
N GLU A 68 4.86 34.16 -32.08
CA GLU A 68 5.68 35.33 -32.00
C GLU A 68 5.07 36.49 -32.80
N ASN A 69 5.44 37.73 -32.50
CA ASN A 69 5.05 38.96 -33.19
C ASN A 69 3.51 39.24 -33.22
N VAL A 70 2.79 38.86 -32.13
CA VAL A 70 1.33 39.08 -32.05
C VAL A 70 0.97 40.58 -31.96
N LEU A 71 1.86 41.43 -31.43
CA LEU A 71 1.67 42.86 -31.23
C LEU A 71 2.92 43.60 -31.68
N GLY A 72 3.14 43.71 -32.98
CA GLY A 72 4.20 44.53 -33.55
C GLY A 72 3.98 46.03 -33.23
N THR A 73 4.86 46.64 -32.45
CA THR A 73 4.98 48.09 -32.28
C THR A 73 6.01 48.62 -33.28
N GLY A 74 5.56 49.06 -34.45
CA GLY A 74 6.46 49.60 -35.48
C GLY A 74 5.65 49.81 -36.79
N ASP A 75 6.37 50.14 -37.88
CA ASP A 75 5.82 50.40 -39.21
C ASP A 75 5.04 49.19 -39.83
N VAL A 76 5.07 48.05 -39.16
CA VAL A 76 4.37 46.82 -39.52
C VAL A 76 3.38 46.47 -38.41
N SER A 77 2.24 47.12 -38.41
CA SER A 77 1.14 46.85 -37.46
C SER A 77 0.13 45.96 -38.11
N GLY A 78 -0.08 44.77 -37.54
CA GLY A 78 -1.16 43.88 -37.94
C GLY A 78 -0.79 42.40 -37.84
N ILE A 79 -1.80 41.53 -37.94
CA ILE A 79 -1.72 40.06 -37.86
C ILE A 79 -0.90 39.46 -39.02
N ARG A 80 -0.39 40.27 -39.94
CA ARG A 80 0.26 39.80 -41.19
C ARG A 80 1.65 39.18 -40.97
N ASP A 81 2.35 39.51 -39.86
CA ASP A 81 3.67 38.98 -39.56
C ASP A 81 3.68 38.10 -38.29
N THR A 82 2.52 37.58 -37.90
CA THR A 82 2.43 36.61 -36.81
C THR A 82 3.08 35.30 -37.24
N GLU A 83 4.11 34.90 -36.55
CA GLU A 83 4.79 33.63 -36.76
C GLU A 83 4.23 32.59 -35.78
N LEU A 84 3.76 31.46 -36.33
CA LEU A 84 3.26 30.32 -35.57
C LEU A 84 4.24 29.16 -35.73
N THR A 85 4.95 28.85 -34.65
CA THR A 85 5.85 27.70 -34.63
C THR A 85 5.22 26.54 -33.87
N LEU A 86 5.11 25.40 -34.54
CA LEU A 86 4.67 24.14 -33.92
C LEU A 86 5.87 23.21 -33.76
N THR A 87 6.19 22.91 -32.50
CA THR A 87 7.29 22.03 -32.17
C THR A 87 6.78 20.70 -31.62
N LEU A 88 7.24 19.58 -32.20
CA LEU A 88 7.03 18.24 -31.69
C LEU A 88 8.39 17.68 -31.26
N SER A 89 8.52 17.39 -29.97
CA SER A 89 9.72 16.78 -29.41
C SER A 89 9.41 15.44 -28.75
N SER A 90 10.32 14.48 -28.92
CA SER A 90 10.25 13.18 -28.27
C SER A 90 11.64 12.73 -27.87
N VAL A 91 11.77 12.17 -26.66
CA VAL A 91 13.00 11.54 -26.21
C VAL A 91 12.94 10.06 -26.60
N ILE A 92 13.83 9.65 -27.50
CA ILE A 92 13.97 8.25 -27.87
C ILE A 92 14.97 7.61 -26.92
N GLU A 93 14.50 6.72 -26.04
CA GLU A 93 15.40 5.92 -25.20
C GLU A 93 16.03 4.82 -26.04
N LEU A 94 17.33 4.95 -26.29
CA LEU A 94 18.13 3.92 -26.95
C LEU A 94 18.59 2.89 -25.92
N GLY A 95 18.51 1.62 -26.31
CA GLY A 95 18.93 0.49 -25.47
C GLY A 95 17.82 -0.03 -24.57
N ASP A 96 18.18 -0.95 -23.67
CA ASP A 96 17.26 -1.73 -22.84
C ASP A 96 16.91 -1.06 -21.50
N LYS A 97 16.78 0.28 -21.49
CA LYS A 97 16.58 1.07 -20.26
C LYS A 97 15.28 0.73 -19.53
N VAL A 98 14.20 0.47 -20.27
CA VAL A 98 12.91 0.11 -19.68
C VAL A 98 13.02 -1.23 -18.94
N ASN A 99 13.63 -2.25 -19.55
CA ASN A 99 13.81 -3.55 -18.92
C ASN A 99 14.77 -3.46 -17.73
N SER A 100 15.81 -2.63 -17.84
CA SER A 100 16.72 -2.38 -16.71
C SER A 100 16.00 -1.75 -15.52
N ARG A 101 15.14 -0.75 -15.73
CA ARG A 101 14.28 -0.16 -14.68
C ARG A 101 13.34 -1.21 -14.09
N MET A 102 12.71 -2.03 -14.93
CA MET A 102 11.83 -3.11 -14.50
C MET A 102 12.56 -4.15 -13.65
N ASN A 103 13.78 -4.52 -14.03
CA ASN A 103 14.61 -5.46 -13.27
C ASN A 103 14.96 -4.92 -11.89
N VAL A 104 15.27 -3.63 -11.77
CA VAL A 104 15.50 -2.99 -10.47
C VAL A 104 14.26 -3.11 -9.58
N VAL A 105 13.07 -2.80 -10.09
CA VAL A 105 11.84 -2.90 -9.31
C VAL A 105 11.52 -4.34 -8.93
N SER A 106 11.69 -5.30 -9.83
CA SER A 106 11.47 -6.72 -9.54
C SER A 106 12.41 -7.24 -8.43
N THR A 107 13.67 -6.78 -8.44
CA THR A 107 14.63 -7.11 -7.38
C THR A 107 14.23 -6.52 -6.04
N LYS A 108 13.76 -5.25 -6.02
CA LYS A 108 13.20 -4.63 -4.79
C LYS A 108 12.00 -5.41 -4.24
N GLN A 109 11.10 -5.88 -5.12
CA GLN A 109 9.96 -6.71 -4.72
C GLN A 109 10.39 -8.05 -4.13
N ALA A 110 11.41 -8.71 -4.73
CA ALA A 110 11.95 -9.94 -4.19
C ALA A 110 12.59 -9.72 -2.81
N GLN A 111 13.34 -8.65 -2.65
CA GLN A 111 13.93 -8.25 -1.37
C GLN A 111 12.85 -7.97 -0.31
N LEU A 112 11.79 -7.24 -0.65
CA LEU A 112 10.69 -6.95 0.26
C LEU A 112 10.01 -8.24 0.76
N ARG A 113 9.76 -9.21 -0.14
CA ARG A 113 9.19 -10.52 0.22
C ARG A 113 10.10 -11.31 1.16
N ALA A 114 11.41 -11.25 0.95
CA ALA A 114 12.38 -11.89 1.84
C ALA A 114 12.37 -11.25 3.23
N GLN A 115 12.35 -9.92 3.31
CA GLN A 115 12.25 -9.18 4.58
C GLN A 115 10.93 -9.48 5.33
N GLN A 116 9.81 -9.54 4.62
CA GLN A 116 8.51 -9.91 5.20
C GLN A 116 8.56 -11.32 5.81
N ARG A 117 9.16 -12.27 5.10
CA ARG A 117 9.31 -13.65 5.60
C ARG A 117 10.16 -13.70 6.87
N ILE A 118 11.30 -13.00 6.89
CA ILE A 118 12.16 -12.92 8.08
C ILE A 118 11.36 -12.32 9.25
N ARG A 119 10.68 -11.20 9.04
CA ARG A 119 9.89 -10.55 10.10
C ARG A 119 8.76 -11.43 10.61
N SER A 120 8.09 -12.17 9.73
CA SER A 120 7.05 -13.12 10.12
C SER A 120 7.60 -14.23 11.01
N LEU A 121 8.77 -14.78 10.69
CA LEU A 121 9.42 -15.82 11.50
C LEU A 121 9.85 -15.29 12.87
N ASP A 122 10.39 -14.07 12.94
CA ASP A 122 10.74 -13.41 14.21
C ASP A 122 9.53 -13.26 15.12
N ILE A 123 8.42 -12.75 14.57
CA ILE A 123 7.15 -12.57 15.28
C ILE A 123 6.60 -13.91 15.78
N LEU A 124 6.63 -14.95 14.94
CA LEU A 124 6.21 -16.30 15.34
C LEU A 124 7.09 -16.86 16.47
N GLY A 125 8.40 -16.69 16.38
CA GLY A 125 9.34 -17.09 17.41
C GLY A 125 9.10 -16.38 18.75
N GLU A 126 8.85 -15.08 18.70
CA GLU A 126 8.54 -14.30 19.90
C GLU A 126 7.19 -14.69 20.52
N THR A 127 6.17 -14.86 19.69
CA THR A 127 4.83 -15.30 20.14
C THR A 127 4.92 -16.66 20.82
N THR A 128 5.66 -17.60 20.23
CA THR A 128 5.86 -18.94 20.79
C THR A 128 6.58 -18.89 22.13
N ARG A 129 7.62 -18.05 22.28
CA ARG A 129 8.33 -17.86 23.54
C ARG A 129 7.41 -17.31 24.61
N ARG A 130 6.65 -16.24 24.31
CA ARG A 130 5.70 -15.62 25.24
C ARG A 130 4.59 -16.58 25.65
N TYR A 131 4.08 -17.37 24.70
CA TYR A 131 3.05 -18.37 24.98
C TYR A 131 3.57 -19.43 25.97
N ARG A 132 4.78 -19.96 25.72
CA ARG A 132 5.42 -20.96 26.61
C ARG A 132 5.68 -20.40 28.00
N THR A 133 6.13 -19.15 28.11
CA THR A 133 6.41 -18.51 29.40
C THR A 133 5.14 -18.27 30.22
N ARG A 134 3.99 -18.03 29.58
CA ARG A 134 2.70 -17.82 30.26
C ARG A 134 1.92 -19.10 30.51
N GLY A 135 2.08 -20.11 29.66
CA GLY A 135 1.41 -21.41 29.75
C GLY A 135 2.27 -22.51 30.39
N GLY A 136 3.52 -22.21 30.72
CA GLY A 136 4.44 -23.14 31.31
C GLY A 136 4.38 -23.09 32.83
N ILE A 137 3.30 -23.61 33.41
CA ILE A 137 3.24 -24.13 34.79
C ILE A 137 3.19 -25.63 34.66
#